data_0007aadec18b928b7ea57d66b38d79bf
#
_entry.id   0007aadec18b928b7ea57d66b38d79bf
#
_cell.length_a   1.000
_cell.length_b   1.000
_cell.length_c   1.000
_cell.angle_alpha   90.00
_cell.angle_beta   90.00
_cell.angle_gamma   90.00
#
_symmetry.space_group_name_H-M   'P 1'
#
loop_
_entity.id
_entity.type
_entity.pdbx_description
1 polymer ?
#
loop_
_entity_poly.entity_id
_entity_poly.type
_entity_poly.pdbx_seq_one_letter_code
_entity_poly.pdbx_strand_id
1 'polypeptide(L)'
;MLDFSLYVVTIAAIYAVFALSLNLQAGVTGLLNFGHVAFFGIGAYSSGIVALHGGNWLLGILVGVGVSALLGPAIGRLGRTLAADYWAIVTLAIAECLRLVVSNQTDWTGGPQGISGIVGPFATLTGNAQAIAWLVLCLVVAGVGYLVCETLTRMQFGRVLRLLREEPMLAASLGHNITGEKMRVLAVAGPIAAIGGSLYTLYISYIGPNQLLPIETFLVFTMLIIGGIGNNRGAMFGALVVQLLYAGSRFLKDWVDIPAQSASSIRILIVGLVLTAFLMTRPEGLFAEKLRRIDVRH
;
A
#
# COMPACT_ATOMS: atom_id res chain seq x y z
N MET A 1 -18.42 19.93 -6.04
CA MET A 1 -17.71 19.15 -7.08
C MET A 1 -16.20 19.24 -6.92
N LEU A 2 -15.62 20.43 -6.77
CA LEU A 2 -14.16 20.63 -6.66
C LEU A 2 -13.59 19.95 -5.42
N ASP A 3 -14.23 20.08 -4.26
CA ASP A 3 -13.79 19.44 -3.01
C ASP A 3 -13.81 17.91 -3.08
N PHE A 4 -14.79 17.35 -3.78
CA PHE A 4 -14.88 15.91 -3.98
C PHE A 4 -13.73 15.39 -4.86
N SER A 5 -13.43 16.10 -5.95
CA SER A 5 -12.32 15.69 -6.83
C SER A 5 -10.98 15.83 -6.14
N LEU A 6 -10.74 16.89 -5.36
CA LEU A 6 -9.55 17.05 -4.55
C LEU A 6 -9.39 15.91 -3.53
N TYR A 7 -10.47 15.55 -2.85
CA TYR A 7 -10.48 14.43 -1.91
C TYR A 7 -10.10 13.10 -2.59
N VAL A 8 -10.73 12.77 -3.71
CA VAL A 8 -10.50 11.50 -4.42
C VAL A 8 -9.06 11.41 -4.93
N VAL A 9 -8.52 12.48 -5.51
CA VAL A 9 -7.13 12.49 -6.01
C VAL A 9 -6.13 12.43 -4.87
N THR A 10 -6.40 13.08 -3.73
CA THR A 10 -5.53 13.00 -2.53
C THR A 10 -5.48 11.57 -1.99
N ILE A 11 -6.62 10.92 -1.83
CA ILE A 11 -6.68 9.52 -1.40
C ILE A 11 -5.99 8.61 -2.44
N ALA A 12 -6.21 8.83 -3.73
CA ALA A 12 -5.53 8.08 -4.79
C ALA A 12 -4.00 8.23 -4.71
N ALA A 13 -3.49 9.43 -4.43
CA ALA A 13 -2.06 9.66 -4.24
C ALA A 13 -1.49 8.91 -3.02
N ILE A 14 -2.23 8.86 -1.90
CA ILE A 14 -1.85 8.08 -0.72
C ILE A 14 -1.81 6.58 -1.04
N TYR A 15 -2.85 6.06 -1.69
CA TYR A 15 -2.89 4.65 -2.09
C TYR A 15 -1.87 4.33 -3.19
N ALA A 16 -1.46 5.30 -4.02
CA ALA A 16 -0.37 5.12 -4.96
C ALA A 16 0.97 4.85 -4.25
N VAL A 17 1.27 5.54 -3.15
CA VAL A 17 2.45 5.23 -2.31
C VAL A 17 2.36 3.81 -1.77
N PHE A 18 1.20 3.40 -1.28
CA PHE A 18 0.96 2.05 -0.76
C PHE A 18 1.08 1.00 -1.88
N ALA A 19 0.54 1.27 -3.07
CA ALA A 19 0.65 0.39 -4.23
C ALA A 19 2.09 0.26 -4.76
N LEU A 20 2.86 1.34 -4.80
CA LEU A 20 4.28 1.32 -5.17
C LEU A 20 5.09 0.41 -4.24
N SER A 21 4.83 0.49 -2.94
CA SER A 21 5.45 -0.36 -1.93
C SER A 21 5.14 -1.86 -2.16
N LEU A 22 3.86 -2.20 -2.40
CA LEU A 22 3.47 -3.57 -2.69
C LEU A 22 4.00 -4.04 -4.05
N ASN A 23 4.07 -3.16 -5.06
CA ASN A 23 4.63 -3.48 -6.36
C ASN A 23 6.09 -3.90 -6.28
N LEU A 24 6.88 -3.28 -5.40
CA LEU A 24 8.27 -3.68 -5.18
C LEU A 24 8.37 -5.11 -4.64
N GLN A 25 7.44 -5.52 -3.77
CA GLN A 25 7.38 -6.88 -3.22
C GLN A 25 6.76 -7.88 -4.21
N ALA A 26 5.50 -7.68 -4.55
CA ALA A 26 4.75 -8.64 -5.37
C ALA A 26 5.13 -8.55 -6.86
N GLY A 27 5.24 -7.34 -7.38
CA GLY A 27 5.50 -7.11 -8.80
C GLY A 27 6.94 -7.41 -9.21
N VAL A 28 7.90 -6.84 -8.51
CA VAL A 28 9.32 -6.95 -8.89
C VAL A 28 9.97 -8.21 -8.35
N THR A 29 9.62 -8.63 -7.13
CA THR A 29 10.27 -9.77 -6.44
C THR A 29 9.45 -11.06 -6.48
N GLY A 30 8.16 -10.99 -6.86
CA GLY A 30 7.26 -12.14 -6.78
C GLY A 30 6.87 -12.55 -5.36
N LEU A 31 7.13 -11.69 -4.37
CA LEU A 31 6.84 -11.98 -2.97
C LEU A 31 5.40 -11.55 -2.62
N LEU A 32 4.47 -12.50 -2.66
CA LEU A 32 3.05 -12.25 -2.37
C LEU A 32 2.85 -12.01 -0.87
N ASN A 33 2.76 -10.75 -0.47
CA ASN A 33 2.54 -10.34 0.92
C ASN A 33 1.08 -9.92 1.11
N PHE A 34 0.23 -10.83 1.61
CA PHE A 34 -1.18 -10.52 1.89
C PHE A 34 -1.38 -9.73 3.18
N GLY A 35 -0.37 -9.69 4.03
CA GLY A 35 -0.35 -8.87 5.24
C GLY A 35 0.29 -7.49 5.06
N HIS A 36 0.42 -7.00 3.82
CA HIS A 36 1.10 -5.74 3.55
C HIS A 36 0.49 -4.54 4.27
N VAL A 37 -0.83 -4.60 4.55
CA VAL A 37 -1.55 -3.59 5.35
C VAL A 37 -0.96 -3.40 6.75
N ALA A 38 -0.23 -4.39 7.30
CA ALA A 38 0.44 -4.25 8.59
C ALA A 38 1.46 -3.09 8.58
N PHE A 39 2.25 -2.95 7.53
CA PHE A 39 3.21 -1.85 7.41
C PHE A 39 2.52 -0.49 7.27
N PHE A 40 1.44 -0.43 6.52
CA PHE A 40 0.57 0.75 6.43
C PHE A 40 0.01 1.10 7.81
N GLY A 41 -0.52 0.11 8.53
CA GLY A 41 -1.04 0.26 9.89
C GLY A 41 0.00 0.74 10.90
N ILE A 42 1.24 0.23 10.82
CA ILE A 42 2.34 0.68 11.68
C ILE A 42 2.59 2.19 11.48
N GLY A 43 2.67 2.66 10.25
CA GLY A 43 2.81 4.09 9.97
C GLY A 43 1.62 4.91 10.46
N ALA A 44 0.42 4.42 10.20
CA ALA A 44 -0.83 5.05 10.59
C ALA A 44 -0.94 5.23 12.12
N TYR A 45 -0.72 4.15 12.87
CA TYR A 45 -0.79 4.20 14.33
C TYR A 45 0.39 4.94 14.97
N SER A 46 1.60 4.83 14.43
CA SER A 46 2.73 5.62 14.90
C SER A 46 2.44 7.12 14.83
N SER A 47 1.87 7.58 13.72
CA SER A 47 1.47 8.99 13.57
C SER A 47 0.34 9.37 14.50
N GLY A 48 -0.67 8.50 14.68
CA GLY A 48 -1.78 8.71 15.60
C GLY A 48 -1.33 8.79 17.05
N ILE A 49 -0.51 7.85 17.51
CA ILE A 49 0.00 7.81 18.89
C ILE A 49 0.87 9.03 19.20
N VAL A 50 1.78 9.39 18.29
CA VAL A 50 2.63 10.57 18.49
C VAL A 50 1.80 11.86 18.55
N ALA A 51 0.77 11.97 17.72
CA ALA A 51 -0.13 13.12 17.73
C ALA A 51 -0.96 13.22 19.03
N LEU A 52 -1.42 12.09 19.58
CA LEU A 52 -2.11 12.05 20.88
C LEU A 52 -1.26 12.62 22.01
N HIS A 53 0.06 12.40 21.96
CA HIS A 53 1.00 12.91 22.97
C HIS A 53 1.50 14.33 22.65
N GLY A 54 0.86 15.04 21.72
CA GLY A 54 1.24 16.41 21.32
C GLY A 54 2.56 16.48 20.53
N GLY A 55 3.05 15.33 20.03
CA GLY A 55 4.27 15.29 19.23
C GLY A 55 4.07 15.82 17.81
N ASN A 56 5.20 16.17 17.16
CA ASN A 56 5.20 16.64 15.78
C ASN A 56 4.81 15.48 14.83
N TRP A 57 3.97 15.77 13.85
CA TRP A 57 3.55 14.83 12.82
C TRP A 57 4.73 14.17 12.06
N LEU A 58 5.83 14.91 11.82
CA LEU A 58 7.06 14.36 11.21
C LEU A 58 7.68 13.25 12.08
N LEU A 59 7.68 13.42 13.39
CA LEU A 59 8.19 12.40 14.32
C LEU A 59 7.34 11.13 14.25
N GLY A 60 6.03 11.26 14.11
CA GLY A 60 5.13 10.12 13.89
C GLY A 60 5.47 9.33 12.63
N ILE A 61 5.72 10.02 11.52
CA ILE A 61 6.18 9.38 10.26
C ILE A 61 7.53 8.69 10.46
N LEU A 62 8.51 9.36 11.07
CA LEU A 62 9.84 8.80 11.30
C LEU A 62 9.82 7.55 12.18
N VAL A 63 9.01 7.54 13.24
CA VAL A 63 8.80 6.37 14.09
C VAL A 63 8.19 5.23 13.28
N GLY A 64 7.13 5.48 12.50
CA GLY A 64 6.49 4.49 11.65
C GLY A 64 7.44 3.88 10.61
N VAL A 65 8.25 4.72 9.97
CA VAL A 65 9.30 4.32 9.02
C VAL A 65 10.36 3.45 9.72
N GLY A 66 10.85 3.87 10.88
CA GLY A 66 11.86 3.14 11.64
C GLY A 66 11.37 1.77 12.11
N VAL A 67 10.17 1.70 12.67
CA VAL A 67 9.55 0.44 13.12
C VAL A 67 9.33 -0.50 11.92
N SER A 68 8.81 0.01 10.82
CA SER A 68 8.59 -0.79 9.59
C SER A 68 9.90 -1.28 8.98
N ALA A 69 10.97 -0.47 9.01
CA ALA A 69 12.29 -0.85 8.52
C ALA A 69 12.91 -1.99 9.34
N LEU A 70 12.63 -2.05 10.64
CA LEU A 70 13.11 -3.12 11.52
C LEU A 70 12.24 -4.39 11.43
N LEU A 71 10.93 -4.23 11.36
CA LEU A 71 9.99 -5.37 11.29
C LEU A 71 10.01 -6.06 9.92
N GLY A 72 10.25 -5.33 8.84
CA GLY A 72 10.34 -5.90 7.49
C GLY A 72 11.34 -7.06 7.40
N PRO A 73 12.63 -6.86 7.75
CA PRO A 73 13.62 -7.95 7.79
C PRO A 73 13.26 -9.08 8.75
N ALA A 74 12.69 -8.76 9.91
CA ALA A 74 12.26 -9.77 10.89
C ALA A 74 11.21 -10.71 10.29
N ILE A 75 10.18 -10.15 9.63
CA ILE A 75 9.16 -10.89 8.90
C ILE A 75 9.81 -11.70 7.76
N GLY A 76 10.71 -11.08 6.98
CA GLY A 76 11.43 -11.74 5.89
C GLY A 76 12.26 -12.97 6.37
N ARG A 77 12.83 -12.88 7.57
CA ARG A 77 13.58 -13.98 8.18
C ARG A 77 12.67 -15.15 8.60
N LEU A 78 11.47 -14.87 9.09
CA LEU A 78 10.49 -15.92 9.43
C LEU A 78 10.10 -16.73 8.20
N GLY A 79 9.97 -16.09 7.04
CA GLY A 79 9.58 -16.74 5.79
C GLY A 79 10.70 -17.43 5.01
N ARG A 80 11.90 -17.61 5.58
CA ARG A 80 13.06 -18.12 4.84
C ARG A 80 12.88 -19.53 4.27
N THR A 81 12.11 -20.38 4.96
CA THR A 81 11.89 -21.79 4.59
C THR A 81 10.50 -22.02 4.03
N LEU A 82 9.68 -21.00 3.91
CA LEU A 82 8.28 -21.13 3.48
C LEU A 82 8.17 -21.08 1.95
N ALA A 83 7.36 -21.99 1.41
CA ALA A 83 6.90 -21.87 0.03
C ALA A 83 6.01 -20.62 -0.14
N ALA A 84 5.81 -20.16 -1.38
CA ALA A 84 5.11 -18.92 -1.68
C ALA A 84 3.71 -18.84 -1.08
N ASP A 85 2.95 -19.94 -1.11
CA ASP A 85 1.59 -20.01 -0.58
C ASP A 85 1.57 -19.88 0.95
N TYR A 86 2.46 -20.60 1.64
CA TYR A 86 2.60 -20.50 3.10
C TYR A 86 3.09 -19.13 3.54
N TRP A 87 3.95 -18.49 2.75
CA TRP A 87 4.38 -17.12 2.99
C TRP A 87 3.20 -16.15 2.97
N ALA A 88 2.32 -16.26 1.98
CA ALA A 88 1.13 -15.42 1.86
C ALA A 88 0.21 -15.57 3.10
N ILE A 89 -0.01 -16.81 3.56
CA ILE A 89 -0.83 -17.10 4.75
C ILE A 89 -0.18 -16.53 6.02
N VAL A 90 1.12 -16.73 6.21
CA VAL A 90 1.84 -16.24 7.40
C VAL A 90 1.84 -14.71 7.47
N THR A 91 2.04 -14.02 6.34
CA THR A 91 1.97 -12.56 6.33
C THR A 91 0.57 -12.04 6.65
N LEU A 92 -0.47 -12.72 6.16
CA LEU A 92 -1.86 -12.43 6.51
C LEU A 92 -2.09 -12.58 8.02
N ALA A 93 -1.61 -13.69 8.60
CA ALA A 93 -1.73 -13.95 10.04
C ALA A 93 -0.99 -12.89 10.89
N ILE A 94 0.21 -12.45 10.46
CA ILE A 94 0.95 -11.37 11.12
C ILE A 94 0.15 -10.06 11.10
N ALA A 95 -0.47 -9.71 9.98
CA ALA A 95 -1.29 -8.50 9.89
C ALA A 95 -2.51 -8.59 10.80
N GLU A 96 -3.17 -9.75 10.87
CA GLU A 96 -4.30 -9.97 11.75
C GLU A 96 -3.89 -9.94 13.23
N CYS A 97 -2.75 -10.51 13.59
CA CYS A 97 -2.19 -10.39 14.94
C CYS A 97 -1.96 -8.92 15.30
N LEU A 98 -1.37 -8.12 14.41
CA LEU A 98 -1.19 -6.68 14.64
C LEU A 98 -2.54 -5.98 14.84
N ARG A 99 -3.53 -6.28 14.01
CA ARG A 99 -4.88 -5.73 14.13
C ARG A 99 -5.53 -6.08 15.47
N LEU A 100 -5.39 -7.33 15.91
CA LEU A 100 -5.90 -7.77 17.21
C LEU A 100 -5.19 -7.09 18.38
N VAL A 101 -3.86 -6.95 18.32
CA VAL A 101 -3.08 -6.22 19.34
C VAL A 101 -3.59 -4.79 19.44
N VAL A 102 -3.71 -4.09 18.30
CA VAL A 102 -4.21 -2.71 18.25
C VAL A 102 -5.66 -2.61 18.78
N SER A 103 -6.51 -3.58 18.45
CA SER A 103 -7.91 -3.59 18.89
C SER A 103 -8.07 -3.85 20.39
N ASN A 104 -7.15 -4.58 21.02
CA ASN A 104 -7.21 -4.91 22.44
C ASN A 104 -6.46 -3.91 23.35
N GLN A 105 -5.54 -3.13 22.79
CA GLN A 105 -4.72 -2.18 23.54
C GLN A 105 -5.41 -0.80 23.58
N THR A 106 -6.25 -0.56 24.59
CA THR A 106 -7.06 0.67 24.69
C THR A 106 -6.25 1.92 25.03
N ASP A 107 -5.22 1.78 25.89
CA ASP A 107 -4.51 2.92 26.45
C ASP A 107 -3.67 3.69 25.40
N TRP A 108 -3.14 3.02 24.40
CA TRP A 108 -2.24 3.60 23.41
C TRP A 108 -2.87 3.76 22.04
N THR A 109 -3.76 2.85 21.66
CA THR A 109 -4.34 2.80 20.31
C THR A 109 -5.81 3.19 20.26
N GLY A 110 -6.41 3.46 21.44
CA GLY A 110 -7.84 3.69 21.54
C GLY A 110 -8.71 2.43 21.37
N GLY A 111 -8.08 1.25 21.27
CA GLY A 111 -8.74 -0.04 21.14
C GLY A 111 -9.67 -0.12 19.91
N PRO A 112 -10.90 -0.69 20.05
CA PRO A 112 -11.85 -0.81 18.95
C PRO A 112 -12.34 0.55 18.39
N GLN A 113 -12.30 1.62 19.21
CA GLN A 113 -12.72 2.97 18.82
C GLN A 113 -11.66 3.67 17.95
N GLY A 114 -10.39 3.25 18.06
CA GLY A 114 -9.28 3.89 17.36
C GLY A 114 -8.92 5.27 17.94
N ILE A 115 -8.06 5.97 17.21
CA ILE A 115 -7.56 7.30 17.58
C ILE A 115 -8.24 8.33 16.68
N SER A 116 -8.84 9.36 17.27
CA SER A 116 -9.48 10.47 16.56
C SER A 116 -8.89 11.82 16.99
N GLY A 117 -9.16 12.87 16.21
CA GLY A 117 -8.67 14.22 16.53
C GLY A 117 -7.19 14.44 16.25
N ILE A 118 -6.63 13.67 15.34
CA ILE A 118 -5.23 13.77 14.94
C ILE A 118 -5.00 15.07 14.17
N VAL A 119 -4.10 15.90 14.67
CA VAL A 119 -3.80 17.21 14.08
C VAL A 119 -2.73 17.04 12.99
N GLY A 120 -3.10 17.34 11.74
CA GLY A 120 -2.19 17.29 10.59
C GLY A 120 -1.40 18.60 10.39
N PRO A 121 -0.44 18.59 9.44
CA PRO A 121 0.47 19.73 9.19
C PRO A 121 -0.24 21.02 8.75
N PHE A 122 -1.45 20.92 8.19
CA PHE A 122 -2.19 22.06 7.64
C PHE A 122 -3.44 22.42 8.46
N ALA A 123 -3.45 22.13 9.76
CA ALA A 123 -4.60 22.43 10.64
C ALA A 123 -4.88 23.93 10.78
N THR A 124 -3.90 24.78 10.50
CA THR A 124 -4.06 26.25 10.50
C THR A 124 -4.73 26.79 9.24
N LEU A 125 -4.75 26.00 8.15
CA LEU A 125 -5.41 26.40 6.91
C LEU A 125 -6.86 25.95 6.91
N THR A 126 -7.74 26.70 6.26
CA THR A 126 -9.18 26.41 6.17
C THR A 126 -9.65 26.34 4.73
N GLY A 127 -10.68 25.55 4.46
CA GLY A 127 -11.33 25.46 3.16
C GLY A 127 -10.45 24.90 2.05
N ASN A 128 -10.56 25.46 0.85
CA ASN A 128 -9.85 24.98 -0.35
C ASN A 128 -8.33 25.04 -0.23
N ALA A 129 -7.78 25.98 0.52
CA ALA A 129 -6.33 26.11 0.71
C ALA A 129 -5.76 24.88 1.44
N GLN A 130 -6.47 24.37 2.45
CA GLN A 130 -6.10 23.15 3.17
C GLN A 130 -6.16 21.92 2.24
N ALA A 131 -7.23 21.78 1.45
CA ALA A 131 -7.40 20.66 0.54
C ALA A 131 -6.30 20.65 -0.55
N ILE A 132 -5.96 21.81 -1.11
CA ILE A 132 -4.88 21.93 -2.10
C ILE A 132 -3.51 21.62 -1.47
N ALA A 133 -3.24 22.11 -0.26
CA ALA A 133 -1.98 21.84 0.44
C ALA A 133 -1.78 20.34 0.68
N TRP A 134 -2.83 19.63 1.10
CA TRP A 134 -2.82 18.17 1.25
C TRP A 134 -2.60 17.45 -0.09
N LEU A 135 -3.29 17.87 -1.14
CA LEU A 135 -3.11 17.29 -2.46
C LEU A 135 -1.67 17.41 -2.94
N VAL A 136 -1.09 18.62 -2.82
CA VAL A 136 0.30 18.89 -3.24
C VAL A 136 1.26 18.03 -2.43
N LEU A 137 1.11 17.96 -1.10
CA LEU A 137 1.95 17.13 -0.25
C LEU A 137 1.88 15.64 -0.66
N CYS A 138 0.67 15.10 -0.82
CA CYS A 138 0.49 13.69 -1.20
C CYS A 138 1.04 13.38 -2.60
N LEU A 139 0.86 14.29 -3.57
CA LEU A 139 1.44 14.14 -4.92
C LEU A 139 2.96 14.21 -4.90
N VAL A 140 3.56 15.09 -4.11
CA VAL A 140 5.02 15.18 -3.95
C VAL A 140 5.56 13.89 -3.34
N VAL A 141 4.93 13.38 -2.27
CA VAL A 141 5.35 12.12 -1.62
C VAL A 141 5.17 10.93 -2.57
N ALA A 142 4.06 10.86 -3.32
CA ALA A 142 3.85 9.82 -4.32
C ALA A 142 4.89 9.91 -5.46
N GLY A 143 5.22 11.11 -5.91
CA GLY A 143 6.28 11.35 -6.91
C GLY A 143 7.66 10.93 -6.41
N VAL A 144 8.02 11.27 -5.19
CA VAL A 144 9.27 10.84 -4.56
C VAL A 144 9.28 9.32 -4.39
N GLY A 145 8.19 8.73 -3.89
CA GLY A 145 8.03 7.28 -3.78
C GLY A 145 8.20 6.57 -5.12
N TYR A 146 7.60 7.11 -6.18
CA TYR A 146 7.78 6.62 -7.54
C TYR A 146 9.26 6.67 -7.98
N LEU A 147 9.94 7.81 -7.79
CA LEU A 147 11.35 7.95 -8.16
C LEU A 147 12.25 6.99 -7.40
N VAL A 148 12.00 6.79 -6.11
CA VAL A 148 12.73 5.82 -5.28
C VAL A 148 12.51 4.40 -5.80
N CYS A 149 11.25 3.97 -5.98
CA CYS A 149 10.94 2.63 -6.49
C CYS A 149 11.50 2.42 -7.91
N GLU A 150 11.37 3.41 -8.79
CA GLU A 150 11.88 3.34 -10.16
C GLU A 150 13.40 3.23 -10.20
N THR A 151 14.09 3.99 -9.36
CA THR A 151 15.55 3.92 -9.25
C THR A 151 16.00 2.56 -8.73
N LEU A 152 15.38 2.06 -7.67
CA LEU A 152 15.67 0.74 -7.11
C LEU A 152 15.43 -0.39 -8.12
N THR A 153 14.35 -0.32 -8.89
CA THR A 153 14.04 -1.34 -9.90
C THR A 153 14.96 -1.29 -11.12
N ARG A 154 15.57 -0.14 -11.41
CA ARG A 154 16.55 0.00 -12.52
C ARG A 154 17.96 -0.35 -12.12
N MET A 155 18.32 -0.27 -10.85
CA MET A 155 19.64 -0.62 -10.31
C MET A 155 19.90 -2.14 -10.35
N GLN A 156 21.12 -2.55 -9.95
CA GLN A 156 21.49 -3.98 -9.79
C GLN A 156 20.52 -4.72 -8.87
N PHE A 157 20.10 -4.07 -7.79
CA PHE A 157 19.13 -4.60 -6.85
C PHE A 157 17.85 -5.07 -7.56
N GLY A 158 17.22 -4.24 -8.39
CA GLY A 158 16.01 -4.61 -9.13
C GLY A 158 16.22 -5.77 -10.12
N ARG A 159 17.41 -5.90 -10.71
CA ARG A 159 17.73 -7.05 -11.58
C ARG A 159 17.79 -8.36 -10.79
N VAL A 160 18.41 -8.33 -9.62
CA VAL A 160 18.48 -9.50 -8.72
C VAL A 160 17.09 -9.90 -8.25
N LEU A 161 16.21 -8.91 -7.93
CA LEU A 161 14.84 -9.18 -7.51
C LEU A 161 14.01 -9.86 -8.60
N ARG A 162 14.13 -9.41 -9.86
CA ARG A 162 13.45 -10.07 -10.99
C ARG A 162 13.98 -11.47 -11.23
N LEU A 163 15.29 -11.69 -11.13
CA LEU A 163 15.87 -13.02 -11.20
C LEU A 163 15.32 -13.95 -10.11
N LEU A 164 15.15 -13.43 -8.90
CA LEU A 164 14.51 -14.15 -7.77
C LEU A 164 13.05 -14.50 -8.07
N ARG A 165 12.33 -13.64 -8.77
CA ARG A 165 10.94 -13.87 -9.18
C ARG A 165 10.83 -14.97 -10.24
N GLU A 166 11.69 -14.93 -11.24
CA GLU A 166 11.61 -15.81 -12.41
C GLU A 166 12.27 -17.16 -12.14
N GLU A 167 13.50 -17.16 -11.60
CA GLU A 167 14.32 -18.36 -11.43
C GLU A 167 15.08 -18.32 -10.09
N PRO A 168 14.42 -18.64 -8.95
CA PRO A 168 15.06 -18.59 -7.64
C PRO A 168 16.27 -19.50 -7.49
N MET A 169 16.23 -20.68 -8.14
CA MET A 169 17.34 -21.65 -8.10
C MET A 169 18.57 -21.14 -8.85
N LEU A 170 18.37 -20.45 -9.97
CA LEU A 170 19.44 -19.82 -10.72
C LEU A 170 20.06 -18.68 -9.91
N ALA A 171 19.25 -17.86 -9.24
CA ALA A 171 19.76 -16.82 -8.36
C ALA A 171 20.65 -17.38 -7.24
N ALA A 172 20.25 -18.51 -6.63
CA ALA A 172 21.03 -19.19 -5.61
C ALA A 172 22.38 -19.74 -6.18
N SER A 173 22.36 -20.33 -7.37
CA SER A 173 23.58 -20.86 -8.02
C SER A 173 24.59 -19.77 -8.40
N LEU A 174 24.08 -18.54 -8.65
CA LEU A 174 24.91 -17.35 -8.86
C LEU A 174 25.42 -16.70 -7.57
N GLY A 175 25.15 -17.32 -6.41
CA GLY A 175 25.63 -16.86 -5.10
C GLY A 175 24.76 -15.83 -4.40
N HIS A 176 23.54 -15.54 -4.92
CA HIS A 176 22.63 -14.62 -4.26
C HIS A 176 21.93 -15.28 -3.06
N ASN A 177 21.93 -14.58 -1.93
CA ASN A 177 21.21 -15.02 -0.73
C ASN A 177 19.72 -14.66 -0.86
N ILE A 178 18.89 -15.62 -1.27
CA ILE A 178 17.44 -15.44 -1.46
C ILE A 178 16.76 -14.82 -0.23
N THR A 179 17.08 -15.34 0.96
CA THR A 179 16.50 -14.82 2.21
C THR A 179 16.95 -13.38 2.47
N GLY A 180 18.24 -13.10 2.27
CA GLY A 180 18.79 -11.76 2.44
C GLY A 180 18.14 -10.74 1.50
N GLU A 181 17.91 -11.10 0.24
CA GLU A 181 17.23 -10.21 -0.72
C GLU A 181 15.76 -9.99 -0.36
N LYS A 182 15.03 -11.03 0.06
CA LYS A 182 13.66 -10.89 0.60
C LYS A 182 13.61 -9.95 1.81
N MET A 183 14.55 -10.08 2.74
CA MET A 183 14.66 -9.19 3.90
C MET A 183 14.91 -7.74 3.49
N ARG A 184 15.82 -7.50 2.52
CA ARG A 184 16.11 -6.15 2.00
C ARG A 184 14.91 -5.50 1.33
N VAL A 185 14.15 -6.26 0.53
CA VAL A 185 12.92 -5.75 -0.09
C VAL A 185 11.91 -5.31 0.95
N LEU A 186 11.68 -6.13 1.98
CA LEU A 186 10.75 -5.80 3.06
C LEU A 186 11.23 -4.61 3.90
N ALA A 187 12.56 -4.49 4.11
CA ALA A 187 13.18 -3.35 4.79
C ALA A 187 12.99 -2.02 4.05
N VAL A 188 12.82 -2.06 2.73
CA VAL A 188 12.60 -0.85 1.91
C VAL A 188 11.11 -0.61 1.68
N ALA A 189 10.38 -1.65 1.30
CA ALA A 189 8.97 -1.53 0.97
C ALA A 189 8.11 -1.23 2.21
N GLY A 190 8.40 -1.83 3.38
CA GLY A 190 7.68 -1.55 4.63
C GLY A 190 7.63 -0.06 4.98
N PRO A 191 8.78 0.64 5.05
CA PRO A 191 8.82 2.09 5.24
C PRO A 191 7.99 2.91 4.25
N ILE A 192 8.01 2.55 2.97
CA ILE A 192 7.21 3.25 1.95
C ILE A 192 5.70 3.08 2.25
N ALA A 193 5.26 1.86 2.62
CA ALA A 193 3.88 1.63 3.04
C ALA A 193 3.53 2.41 4.31
N ALA A 194 4.45 2.48 5.28
CA ALA A 194 4.26 3.24 6.52
C ALA A 194 4.09 4.74 6.27
N ILE A 195 4.83 5.32 5.33
CA ILE A 195 4.63 6.71 4.91
C ILE A 195 3.19 6.89 4.37
N GLY A 196 2.72 5.98 3.52
CA GLY A 196 1.34 6.00 3.03
C GLY A 196 0.31 5.96 4.15
N GLY A 197 0.49 5.07 5.15
CA GLY A 197 -0.37 4.96 6.33
C GLY A 197 -0.36 6.22 7.20
N SER A 198 0.82 6.78 7.42
CA SER A 198 0.96 8.04 8.16
C SER A 198 0.20 9.19 7.49
N LEU A 199 0.37 9.36 6.17
CA LEU A 199 -0.35 10.38 5.40
C LEU A 199 -1.86 10.18 5.45
N TYR A 200 -2.31 8.92 5.35
CA TYR A 200 -3.74 8.59 5.46
C TYR A 200 -4.33 9.04 6.79
N THR A 201 -3.68 8.68 7.89
CA THR A 201 -4.11 9.01 9.24
C THR A 201 -4.12 10.51 9.49
N LEU A 202 -3.08 11.22 9.07
CA LEU A 202 -2.99 12.66 9.21
C LEU A 202 -4.02 13.41 8.34
N TYR A 203 -4.36 12.86 7.16
CA TYR A 203 -5.34 13.45 6.25
C TYR A 203 -6.78 13.24 6.73
N ILE A 204 -7.10 12.00 7.16
CA ILE A 204 -8.46 11.65 7.64
C ILE A 204 -8.67 12.11 9.09
N SER A 205 -7.60 12.43 9.83
CA SER A 205 -7.63 12.76 11.28
C SER A 205 -8.21 11.65 12.15
N TYR A 206 -8.17 10.41 11.66
CA TYR A 206 -8.67 9.22 12.33
C TYR A 206 -7.94 7.96 11.86
N ILE A 207 -7.73 7.03 12.78
CA ILE A 207 -7.30 5.65 12.48
C ILE A 207 -7.96 4.67 13.44
N GLY A 208 -8.46 3.56 12.93
CA GLY A 208 -9.03 2.48 13.72
C GLY A 208 -8.64 1.10 13.21
N PRO A 209 -8.89 0.03 13.99
CA PRO A 209 -8.51 -1.34 13.61
C PRO A 209 -9.13 -1.82 12.29
N ASN A 210 -10.25 -1.25 11.88
CA ASN A 210 -10.94 -1.62 10.65
C ASN A 210 -10.15 -1.27 9.38
N GLN A 211 -9.25 -0.26 9.43
CA GLN A 211 -8.37 0.08 8.33
C GLN A 211 -7.19 -0.91 8.17
N LEU A 212 -7.00 -1.82 9.13
CA LEU A 212 -5.99 -2.88 9.07
C LEU A 212 -6.56 -4.21 8.56
N LEU A 213 -7.81 -4.25 8.13
CA LEU A 213 -8.40 -5.46 7.58
C LEU A 213 -7.67 -5.90 6.30
N PRO A 214 -7.52 -7.22 6.06
CA PRO A 214 -6.86 -7.75 4.87
C PRO A 214 -7.44 -7.25 3.56
N ILE A 215 -8.71 -6.86 3.55
CA ILE A 215 -9.39 -6.29 2.38
C ILE A 215 -8.65 -5.09 1.80
N GLU A 216 -7.96 -4.30 2.62
CA GLU A 216 -7.16 -3.16 2.17
C GLU A 216 -5.95 -3.60 1.34
N THR A 217 -5.29 -4.71 1.75
CA THR A 217 -4.21 -5.30 0.93
C THR A 217 -4.74 -5.82 -0.40
N PHE A 218 -5.89 -6.50 -0.41
CA PHE A 218 -6.51 -6.99 -1.65
C PHE A 218 -6.94 -5.85 -2.57
N LEU A 219 -7.42 -4.74 -2.02
CA LEU A 219 -7.73 -3.54 -2.80
C LEU A 219 -6.47 -3.02 -3.51
N VAL A 220 -5.33 -3.00 -2.83
CA VAL A 220 -4.06 -2.58 -3.44
C VAL A 220 -3.56 -3.60 -4.47
N PHE A 221 -3.73 -4.90 -4.25
CA PHE A 221 -3.48 -5.91 -5.28
C PHE A 221 -4.34 -5.65 -6.53
N THR A 222 -5.61 -5.29 -6.35
CA THR A 222 -6.49 -4.89 -7.46
C THR A 222 -5.92 -3.70 -8.23
N MET A 223 -5.37 -2.69 -7.53
CA MET A 223 -4.70 -1.55 -8.16
C MET A 223 -3.50 -1.98 -8.99
N LEU A 224 -2.69 -2.92 -8.47
CA LEU A 224 -1.52 -3.45 -9.19
C LEU A 224 -1.93 -4.26 -10.42
N ILE A 225 -2.95 -5.10 -10.30
CA ILE A 225 -3.43 -5.94 -11.40
C ILE A 225 -3.99 -5.07 -12.53
N ILE A 226 -4.84 -4.11 -12.22
CA ILE A 226 -5.40 -3.18 -13.20
C ILE A 226 -4.30 -2.31 -13.81
N GLY A 227 -3.38 -1.82 -12.99
CA GLY A 227 -2.28 -0.98 -13.44
C GLY A 227 -1.24 -1.69 -14.29
N GLY A 228 -0.95 -2.95 -13.95
CA GLY A 228 0.11 -3.80 -14.51
C GLY A 228 1.19 -4.10 -13.48
N ILE A 229 1.22 -5.36 -13.03
CA ILE A 229 2.15 -5.85 -12.00
C ILE A 229 3.59 -5.73 -12.53
N GLY A 230 4.50 -5.28 -11.66
CA GLY A 230 5.92 -5.09 -12.02
C GLY A 230 6.25 -3.74 -12.67
N ASN A 231 5.24 -2.92 -12.97
CA ASN A 231 5.43 -1.59 -13.52
C ASN A 231 5.01 -0.50 -12.52
N ASN A 232 5.96 0.36 -12.10
CA ASN A 232 5.69 1.42 -11.13
C ASN A 232 4.70 2.48 -11.65
N ARG A 233 4.72 2.78 -12.96
CA ARG A 233 3.73 3.68 -13.57
C ARG A 233 2.34 3.06 -13.52
N GLY A 234 2.27 1.75 -13.80
CA GLY A 234 1.05 0.98 -13.69
C GLY A 234 0.46 1.04 -12.28
N ALA A 235 1.28 0.83 -11.25
CA ALA A 235 0.85 0.90 -9.85
C ALA A 235 0.20 2.25 -9.49
N MET A 236 0.79 3.37 -9.93
CA MET A 236 0.22 4.72 -9.69
C MET A 236 -1.10 4.92 -10.44
N PHE A 237 -1.15 4.57 -11.73
CA PHE A 237 -2.38 4.68 -12.52
C PHE A 237 -3.48 3.75 -12.02
N GLY A 238 -3.13 2.53 -11.64
CA GLY A 238 -4.07 1.58 -11.07
C GLY A 238 -4.68 2.10 -9.77
N ALA A 239 -3.88 2.73 -8.91
CA ALA A 239 -4.38 3.37 -7.70
C ALA A 239 -5.39 4.49 -8.03
N LEU A 240 -5.10 5.32 -9.02
CA LEU A 240 -6.03 6.38 -9.46
C LEU A 240 -7.33 5.78 -10.01
N VAL A 241 -7.25 4.80 -10.90
CA VAL A 241 -8.44 4.17 -11.53
C VAL A 241 -9.32 3.50 -10.48
N VAL A 242 -8.73 2.70 -9.59
CA VAL A 242 -9.50 1.99 -8.55
C VAL A 242 -10.13 2.97 -7.56
N GLN A 243 -9.42 4.04 -7.16
CA GLN A 243 -9.99 5.05 -6.28
C GLN A 243 -11.10 5.86 -6.95
N LEU A 244 -11.00 6.14 -8.23
CA LEU A 244 -12.09 6.76 -8.99
C LEU A 244 -13.32 5.84 -9.05
N LEU A 245 -13.12 4.54 -9.30
CA LEU A 245 -14.21 3.56 -9.29
C LEU A 245 -14.84 3.45 -7.88
N TYR A 246 -13.99 3.39 -6.85
CA TYR A 246 -14.45 3.33 -5.46
C TYR A 246 -15.23 4.58 -5.04
N ALA A 247 -14.76 5.76 -5.43
CA ALA A 247 -15.45 7.02 -5.18
C ALA A 247 -16.72 7.16 -6.02
N GLY A 248 -16.67 6.74 -7.30
CA GLY A 248 -17.81 6.76 -8.21
C GLY A 248 -18.97 5.87 -7.75
N SER A 249 -18.64 4.74 -7.10
CA SER A 249 -19.67 3.84 -6.56
C SER A 249 -20.55 4.48 -5.45
N ARG A 250 -20.15 5.62 -4.87
CA ARG A 250 -20.99 6.37 -3.94
C ARG A 250 -22.21 6.99 -4.64
N PHE A 251 -22.07 7.41 -5.88
CA PHE A 251 -23.16 8.01 -6.65
C PHE A 251 -24.22 6.99 -7.10
N LEU A 252 -23.87 5.68 -7.13
CA LEU A 252 -24.88 4.63 -7.39
C LEU A 252 -25.97 4.62 -6.32
N LYS A 253 -25.67 5.01 -5.10
CA LYS A 253 -26.65 5.11 -4.00
C LYS A 253 -27.74 6.16 -4.30
N ASP A 254 -27.37 7.22 -5.02
CA ASP A 254 -28.31 8.31 -5.34
C ASP A 254 -29.26 7.93 -6.50
N TRP A 255 -28.92 6.86 -7.25
CA TRP A 255 -29.70 6.36 -8.39
C TRP A 255 -30.61 5.18 -8.01
N VAL A 256 -30.23 4.41 -7.00
CA VAL A 256 -30.98 3.24 -6.54
C VAL A 256 -31.13 3.38 -5.03
N ASP A 257 -32.38 3.43 -4.55
CA ASP A 257 -32.73 3.62 -3.13
C ASP A 257 -32.33 2.37 -2.31
N ILE A 258 -31.01 2.24 -2.04
CA ILE A 258 -30.41 1.07 -1.41
C ILE A 258 -30.03 1.43 0.05
N PRO A 259 -30.36 0.56 1.04
CA PRO A 259 -29.91 0.72 2.42
C PRO A 259 -28.39 0.85 2.50
N ALA A 260 -27.88 1.73 3.37
CA ALA A 260 -26.45 2.02 3.53
C ALA A 260 -25.58 0.78 3.76
N GLN A 261 -26.14 -0.25 4.39
CA GLN A 261 -25.49 -1.53 4.67
C GLN A 261 -25.26 -2.35 3.39
N SER A 262 -26.25 -2.38 2.48
CA SER A 262 -26.17 -3.07 1.19
C SER A 262 -25.26 -2.33 0.20
N ALA A 263 -25.14 -1.01 0.32
CA ALA A 263 -24.27 -0.20 -0.54
C ALA A 263 -22.78 -0.57 -0.38
N SER A 264 -22.34 -0.95 0.83
CA SER A 264 -20.96 -1.39 1.07
C SER A 264 -20.66 -2.73 0.39
N SER A 265 -21.61 -3.68 0.48
CA SER A 265 -21.48 -5.00 -0.16
C SER A 265 -21.51 -4.90 -1.68
N ILE A 266 -22.40 -4.08 -2.23
CA ILE A 266 -22.49 -3.82 -3.67
C ILE A 266 -21.18 -3.19 -4.21
N ARG A 267 -20.55 -2.30 -3.44
CA ARG A 267 -19.26 -1.71 -3.80
C ARG A 267 -18.16 -2.76 -3.94
N ILE A 268 -18.05 -3.67 -2.99
CA ILE A 268 -17.07 -4.77 -3.03
C ILE A 268 -17.35 -5.67 -4.24
N LEU A 269 -18.62 -5.98 -4.50
CA LEU A 269 -19.04 -6.77 -5.66
C LEU A 269 -18.68 -6.09 -6.98
N ILE A 270 -18.93 -4.79 -7.11
CA ILE A 270 -18.57 -4.02 -8.32
C ILE A 270 -17.06 -4.04 -8.54
N VAL A 271 -16.27 -3.79 -7.50
CA VAL A 271 -14.80 -3.82 -7.60
C VAL A 271 -14.34 -5.22 -8.02
N GLY A 272 -14.90 -6.28 -7.44
CA GLY A 272 -14.59 -7.67 -7.81
C GLY A 272 -14.97 -8.00 -9.25
N LEU A 273 -16.16 -7.57 -9.72
CA LEU A 273 -16.61 -7.78 -11.11
C LEU A 273 -15.73 -7.01 -12.10
N VAL A 274 -15.40 -5.74 -11.81
CA VAL A 274 -14.52 -4.93 -12.66
C VAL A 274 -13.13 -5.56 -12.73
N LEU A 275 -12.59 -6.05 -11.61
CA LEU A 275 -11.33 -6.77 -11.59
C LEU A 275 -11.38 -8.02 -12.46
N THR A 276 -12.40 -8.85 -12.30
CA THR A 276 -12.57 -10.09 -13.08
C THR A 276 -12.69 -9.80 -14.57
N ALA A 277 -13.53 -8.84 -14.94
CA ALA A 277 -13.72 -8.42 -16.34
C ALA A 277 -12.39 -7.86 -16.91
N PHE A 278 -11.64 -7.11 -16.11
CA PHE A 278 -10.36 -6.55 -16.54
C PHE A 278 -9.31 -7.67 -16.75
N LEU A 279 -9.21 -8.63 -15.82
CA LEU A 279 -8.32 -9.80 -15.97
C LEU A 279 -8.63 -10.64 -17.20
N MET A 280 -9.93 -10.80 -17.54
CA MET A 280 -10.35 -11.53 -18.72
C MET A 280 -10.02 -10.82 -20.05
N THR A 281 -10.03 -9.48 -20.05
CA THR A 281 -9.82 -8.67 -21.25
C THR A 281 -8.37 -8.22 -21.43
N ARG A 282 -7.67 -7.91 -20.34
CA ARG A 282 -6.29 -7.42 -20.34
C ARG A 282 -5.46 -8.00 -19.18
N PRO A 283 -5.01 -9.25 -19.27
CA PRO A 283 -4.26 -9.91 -18.19
C PRO A 283 -2.92 -9.23 -17.86
N GLU A 284 -2.34 -8.47 -18.80
CA GLU A 284 -1.08 -7.73 -18.59
C GLU A 284 -1.25 -6.38 -17.90
N GLY A 285 -2.48 -5.95 -17.59
CA GLY A 285 -2.79 -4.64 -17.04
C GLY A 285 -2.77 -3.51 -18.08
N LEU A 286 -2.95 -2.25 -17.61
CA LEU A 286 -2.91 -1.06 -18.47
C LEU A 286 -1.49 -0.75 -18.97
N PHE A 287 -0.49 -1.01 -18.14
CA PHE A 287 0.92 -0.77 -18.42
C PHE A 287 1.70 -2.07 -18.23
N ALA A 288 1.78 -2.90 -19.27
CA ALA A 288 2.55 -4.14 -19.23
C ALA A 288 4.02 -3.90 -18.80
N GLU A 289 4.59 -4.84 -18.07
CA GLU A 289 6.02 -4.80 -17.75
C GLU A 289 6.84 -4.92 -19.03
N LYS A 290 7.67 -3.91 -19.31
CA LYS A 290 8.60 -3.96 -20.44
C LYS A 290 9.82 -4.79 -20.04
N LEU A 291 9.76 -6.10 -20.21
CA LEU A 291 10.93 -6.95 -20.16
C LEU A 291 11.84 -6.58 -21.36
N ARG A 292 13.06 -6.17 -21.08
CA ARG A 292 14.05 -5.90 -22.12
C ARG A 292 14.50 -7.25 -22.67
N ARG A 293 13.81 -7.74 -23.71
CA ARG A 293 14.29 -8.92 -24.45
C ARG A 293 15.66 -8.57 -25.03
N ILE A 294 16.68 -9.27 -24.59
CA ILE A 294 17.97 -9.26 -25.31
C ILE A 294 17.72 -10.11 -26.55
N ASP A 295 17.55 -9.47 -27.68
CA ASP A 295 17.58 -10.18 -28.98
C ASP A 295 18.97 -10.84 -29.11
N VAL A 296 19.04 -12.10 -28.74
CA VAL A 296 20.18 -12.93 -29.11
C VAL A 296 20.02 -13.19 -30.61
N ARG A 297 20.59 -12.30 -31.43
CA ARG A 297 20.77 -12.60 -32.88
C ARG A 297 21.76 -13.74 -32.95
N HIS A 298 21.26 -14.89 -33.38
CA HIS A 298 22.07 -16.01 -33.86
C HIS A 298 22.75 -15.67 -35.19
#